data_d23fd0cb81d564edfdbca2d920656d10
#
_entry.id   d23fd0cb81d564edfdbca2d920656d10
#
_cell.length_a   1.000
_cell.length_b   1.000
_cell.length_c   1.000
_cell.angle_alpha   90.00
_cell.angle_beta   90.00
_cell.angle_gamma   90.00
#
_symmetry.space_group_name_H-M   'P 1'
#
loop_
_entity.id
_entity.type
_entity.pdbx_description
1 polymer ?
#
loop_
_entity_poly.entity_id
_entity_poly.type
_entity_poly.pdbx_seq_one_letter_code
_entity_poly.pdbx_strand_id
1 'polypeptide(L)'
;MSQDSFNKGGISVKTEHIFPVIKKWLYSEKDIFLREIVSNASDAITKLKRLASLGEIDLSEEELSSFRINVTLDKNAGTLTVSDNGIGMSEDELKKYLCNIALSGALDFIAKYEGENENESGIIGHFGLGFYSSFMVSDKVEVNTKAFDGSPAVRWICGEDGEYEISAGDRDSFGTDVIMYISDAEKEYLDAAKIKSILNKFCSFMPVEIFFTDTAEEKNEDEEHAINETLPLYLKRPSECTEEEYNEFYHKVFGDFRDPLFYIHINADYPLNFKGILYFPKIENEYQSIEGQVKLYYNQVFVADNIKEVIPEYLLMLKGVLDCPQLPLNVSRSYLQTNTYVSKVSAHIVKKVADKLNSLCSGDREKYNSVFENIKTFIEYACIRDRKFYDRVKDSILFPLCDSSYKTMSEYLDEVKAAGFEYKLFYASDKEIQSQYISLFEAKKIPVIYMPQMIDTQFASTLEQYGDGISFMRVDADNSGVLSSKDSEDNSEALTELFKKISGNDKLTLKLADLDGSEIPAIINVSEESRRFNDMMKMYSMGGSGMDIPVDTSLVINTSSPIYEKLKVADDEALARYVYSLALLSYRKLTSDEMNSFIKESVEILKKI
;
A
#
# COMPACT_ATOMS: atom_id res chain seq x y z
N MET A 1 0.70 53.36 47.28
CA MET A 1 1.13 52.05 46.78
C MET A 1 -0.07 51.15 46.86
N SER A 2 -0.80 50.99 45.74
CA SER A 2 -1.94 50.08 45.63
C SER A 2 -1.40 48.67 45.46
N GLN A 3 -1.77 47.79 46.41
CA GLN A 3 -1.54 46.37 46.26
C GLN A 3 -2.48 45.83 45.18
N ASP A 4 -1.92 45.50 44.03
CA ASP A 4 -2.62 44.71 43.01
C ASP A 4 -2.81 43.30 43.59
N SER A 5 -4.06 43.02 44.01
CA SER A 5 -4.48 41.69 44.38
C SER A 5 -4.67 40.87 43.11
N PHE A 6 -3.69 40.07 42.74
CA PHE A 6 -3.85 39.04 41.73
C PHE A 6 -4.84 37.97 42.25
N ASN A 7 -6.05 37.92 41.69
CA ASN A 7 -6.97 36.80 41.87
C ASN A 7 -6.41 35.57 41.19
N LYS A 8 -5.87 34.62 41.92
CA LYS A 8 -5.55 33.28 41.43
C LYS A 8 -6.82 32.42 41.47
N GLY A 9 -7.33 32.03 40.32
CA GLY A 9 -8.43 31.05 40.20
C GLY A 9 -7.97 29.85 39.38
N GLY A 10 -8.51 28.68 39.69
CA GLY A 10 -8.33 27.48 38.86
C GLY A 10 -9.41 27.39 37.77
N ILE A 11 -9.06 26.84 36.64
CA ILE A 11 -10.06 26.51 35.59
C ILE A 11 -10.88 25.31 36.11
N SER A 12 -12.20 25.47 36.21
CA SER A 12 -13.12 24.38 36.55
C SER A 12 -13.96 24.02 35.35
N VAL A 13 -14.17 22.72 35.12
CA VAL A 13 -15.03 22.23 34.05
C VAL A 13 -16.28 21.61 34.68
N LYS A 14 -17.46 22.04 34.26
CA LYS A 14 -18.71 21.43 34.69
C LYS A 14 -19.02 20.21 33.82
N THR A 15 -19.38 19.11 34.45
CA THR A 15 -19.66 17.81 33.80
C THR A 15 -20.76 17.92 32.73
N GLU A 16 -21.81 18.73 32.99
CA GLU A 16 -22.90 19.04 32.04
C GLU A 16 -22.41 19.52 30.65
N HIS A 17 -21.23 20.12 30.56
CA HIS A 17 -20.68 20.64 29.32
C HIS A 17 -19.69 19.69 28.64
N ILE A 18 -19.12 18.74 29.37
CA ILE A 18 -18.08 17.83 28.85
C ILE A 18 -18.70 16.60 28.17
N PHE A 19 -19.79 16.03 28.70
CA PHE A 19 -20.46 14.88 28.10
C PHE A 19 -20.91 15.13 26.63
N PRO A 20 -21.54 16.29 26.29
CA PRO A 20 -21.86 16.60 24.90
C PRO A 20 -20.63 16.71 23.99
N VAL A 21 -19.49 17.16 24.53
CA VAL A 21 -18.24 17.25 23.78
C VAL A 21 -17.68 15.84 23.51
N ILE A 22 -17.70 14.97 24.49
CA ILE A 22 -17.28 13.56 24.35
C ILE A 22 -18.17 12.86 23.32
N LYS A 23 -19.49 12.97 23.46
CA LYS A 23 -20.47 12.37 22.53
C LYS A 23 -20.32 12.82 21.07
N LYS A 24 -19.99 14.10 20.81
CA LYS A 24 -20.03 14.67 19.45
C LYS A 24 -18.67 14.88 18.79
N TRP A 25 -17.61 15.07 19.56
CA TRP A 25 -16.35 15.63 19.02
C TRP A 25 -15.10 14.80 19.33
N LEU A 26 -15.17 13.91 20.33
CA LEU A 26 -13.98 13.15 20.74
C LEU A 26 -13.73 11.95 19.82
N TYR A 27 -14.76 11.34 19.29
CA TYR A 27 -14.68 10.14 18.48
C TYR A 27 -15.41 10.32 17.14
N SER A 28 -14.74 9.91 16.06
CA SER A 28 -15.29 9.98 14.69
C SER A 28 -16.35 8.90 14.40
N GLU A 29 -16.26 7.75 15.05
CA GLU A 29 -17.15 6.59 14.90
C GLU A 29 -17.65 6.16 16.28
N LYS A 30 -18.96 5.88 16.40
CA LYS A 30 -19.55 5.41 17.66
C LYS A 30 -19.08 4.02 18.05
N ASP A 31 -18.84 3.14 17.08
CA ASP A 31 -18.39 1.75 17.29
C ASP A 31 -17.16 1.65 18.19
N ILE A 32 -16.38 2.72 18.29
CA ILE A 32 -15.19 2.82 19.14
C ILE A 32 -15.49 2.60 20.64
N PHE A 33 -16.72 2.85 21.08
CA PHE A 33 -17.07 2.66 22.51
C PHE A 33 -16.74 1.24 22.99
N LEU A 34 -17.06 0.23 22.20
CA LEU A 34 -16.82 -1.16 22.60
C LEU A 34 -15.33 -1.48 22.63
N ARG A 35 -14.55 -0.96 21.68
CA ARG A 35 -13.09 -1.05 21.70
C ARG A 35 -12.52 -0.50 23.00
N GLU A 36 -12.94 0.68 23.42
CA GLU A 36 -12.42 1.34 24.61
C GLU A 36 -12.78 0.55 25.89
N ILE A 37 -14.01 0.06 26.01
CA ILE A 37 -14.44 -0.72 27.21
C ILE A 37 -13.71 -2.07 27.26
N VAL A 38 -13.60 -2.78 26.13
CA VAL A 38 -12.87 -4.06 26.07
C VAL A 38 -11.36 -3.85 26.30
N SER A 39 -10.79 -2.72 25.81
CA SER A 39 -9.39 -2.36 26.09
C SER A 39 -9.15 -2.12 27.58
N ASN A 40 -10.08 -1.45 28.27
CA ASN A 40 -9.98 -1.24 29.73
C ASN A 40 -10.04 -2.57 30.50
N ALA A 41 -10.89 -3.50 30.06
CA ALA A 41 -10.97 -4.85 30.62
C ALA A 41 -9.65 -5.63 30.40
N SER A 42 -9.07 -5.55 29.22
CA SER A 42 -7.76 -6.13 28.90
C SER A 42 -6.64 -5.53 29.77
N ASP A 43 -6.65 -4.21 29.97
CA ASP A 43 -5.68 -3.53 30.84
C ASP A 43 -5.81 -3.95 32.30
N ALA A 44 -7.05 -4.14 32.79
CA ALA A 44 -7.30 -4.62 34.16
C ALA A 44 -6.69 -6.01 34.38
N ILE A 45 -6.82 -6.92 33.42
CA ILE A 45 -6.22 -8.26 33.46
C ILE A 45 -4.69 -8.17 33.34
N THR A 46 -4.19 -7.34 32.42
CA THR A 46 -2.74 -7.16 32.21
C THR A 46 -2.05 -6.64 33.47
N LYS A 47 -2.67 -5.68 34.18
CA LYS A 47 -2.18 -5.17 35.47
C LYS A 47 -2.11 -6.28 36.49
N LEU A 48 -3.15 -7.10 36.64
CA LEU A 48 -3.18 -8.20 37.58
C LEU A 48 -2.11 -9.26 37.28
N LYS A 49 -1.97 -9.67 36.02
CA LYS A 49 -0.89 -10.56 35.56
C LYS A 49 0.50 -9.98 35.88
N ARG A 50 0.66 -8.67 35.72
CA ARG A 50 1.93 -8.01 36.04
C ARG A 50 2.25 -8.02 37.52
N LEU A 51 1.29 -7.73 38.38
CA LEU A 51 1.47 -7.83 39.83
C LEU A 51 1.83 -9.25 40.27
N ALA A 52 1.19 -10.27 39.70
CA ALA A 52 1.53 -11.67 39.95
C ALA A 52 2.97 -11.98 39.50
N SER A 53 3.40 -11.50 38.33
CA SER A 53 4.77 -11.69 37.83
C SER A 53 5.84 -11.00 38.69
N LEU A 54 5.49 -9.92 39.38
CA LEU A 54 6.37 -9.21 40.29
C LEU A 54 6.38 -9.83 41.73
N GLY A 55 5.52 -10.82 41.96
CA GLY A 55 5.37 -11.45 43.29
C GLY A 55 4.63 -10.58 44.34
N GLU A 56 3.93 -9.53 43.89
CA GLU A 56 3.12 -8.67 44.73
C GLU A 56 1.80 -9.34 45.14
N ILE A 57 1.35 -10.33 44.35
CA ILE A 57 0.16 -11.13 44.59
C ILE A 57 0.42 -12.59 44.25
N ASP A 58 -0.23 -13.49 44.94
CA ASP A 58 -0.17 -14.93 44.73
C ASP A 58 -1.46 -15.37 44.03
N LEU A 59 -1.37 -15.82 42.79
CA LEU A 59 -2.48 -16.37 42.01
C LEU A 59 -2.22 -17.85 41.75
N SER A 60 -3.25 -18.66 41.89
CA SER A 60 -3.21 -20.08 41.55
C SER A 60 -3.06 -20.27 40.04
N GLU A 61 -2.57 -21.45 39.62
CA GLU A 61 -2.50 -21.79 38.16
C GLU A 61 -3.88 -21.76 37.49
N GLU A 62 -4.94 -22.09 38.25
CA GLU A 62 -6.32 -22.05 37.77
C GLU A 62 -6.77 -20.60 37.51
N GLU A 63 -6.47 -19.67 38.40
CA GLU A 63 -6.77 -18.25 38.23
C GLU A 63 -5.97 -17.64 37.06
N LEU A 64 -4.68 -17.98 36.94
CA LEU A 64 -3.83 -17.51 35.82
C LEU A 64 -4.34 -18.01 34.46
N SER A 65 -4.91 -19.20 34.39
CA SER A 65 -5.47 -19.79 33.16
C SER A 65 -6.90 -19.34 32.86
N SER A 66 -7.60 -18.74 33.82
CA SER A 66 -9.02 -18.36 33.70
C SER A 66 -9.24 -16.92 33.23
N PHE A 67 -8.17 -16.14 32.99
CA PHE A 67 -8.30 -14.75 32.57
C PHE A 67 -9.04 -14.62 31.24
N ARG A 68 -10.17 -13.92 31.26
CA ARG A 68 -10.99 -13.69 30.05
C ARG A 68 -11.86 -12.44 30.15
N ILE A 69 -12.34 -12.00 29.04
CA ILE A 69 -13.33 -10.95 28.88
C ILE A 69 -14.61 -11.55 28.32
N ASN A 70 -15.74 -11.34 28.97
CA ASN A 70 -17.03 -11.78 28.49
C ASN A 70 -17.83 -10.56 28.02
N VAL A 71 -18.32 -10.58 26.79
CA VAL A 71 -19.23 -9.58 26.24
C VAL A 71 -20.61 -10.22 26.10
N THR A 72 -21.57 -9.76 26.90
CA THR A 72 -22.91 -10.34 26.96
C THR A 72 -23.94 -9.35 26.48
N LEU A 73 -24.73 -9.74 25.49
CA LEU A 73 -25.86 -9.00 24.95
C LEU A 73 -27.16 -9.55 25.53
N ASP A 74 -27.94 -8.71 26.20
CA ASP A 74 -29.31 -9.02 26.62
C ASP A 74 -30.30 -8.08 25.94
N LYS A 75 -30.94 -8.59 24.89
CA LYS A 75 -31.95 -7.83 24.12
C LYS A 75 -33.20 -7.51 24.92
N ASN A 76 -33.56 -8.37 25.89
CA ASN A 76 -34.77 -8.20 26.70
C ASN A 76 -34.56 -7.11 27.76
N ALA A 77 -33.40 -7.09 28.37
CA ALA A 77 -32.99 -6.05 29.33
C ALA A 77 -32.53 -4.76 28.63
N GLY A 78 -32.25 -4.80 27.30
CA GLY A 78 -31.70 -3.68 26.55
C GLY A 78 -30.27 -3.33 26.96
N THR A 79 -29.47 -4.35 27.37
CA THR A 79 -28.13 -4.12 27.91
C THR A 79 -27.05 -4.82 27.11
N LEU A 80 -25.89 -4.16 27.06
CA LEU A 80 -24.62 -4.77 26.64
C LEU A 80 -23.64 -4.71 27.81
N THR A 81 -23.16 -5.87 28.26
CA THR A 81 -22.27 -6.00 29.40
C THR A 81 -20.89 -6.44 28.96
N VAL A 82 -19.84 -5.79 29.46
CA VAL A 82 -18.45 -6.24 29.34
C VAL A 82 -17.95 -6.58 30.73
N SER A 83 -17.59 -7.84 30.94
CA SER A 83 -17.13 -8.41 32.20
C SER A 83 -15.68 -8.85 32.08
N ASP A 84 -14.85 -8.48 33.05
CA ASP A 84 -13.48 -8.97 33.20
C ASP A 84 -13.26 -9.61 34.58
N ASN A 85 -12.26 -10.45 34.68
CA ASN A 85 -11.73 -10.99 35.92
C ASN A 85 -10.32 -10.44 36.21
N GLY A 86 -10.13 -9.14 35.96
CA GLY A 86 -8.90 -8.42 36.18
C GLY A 86 -8.77 -7.88 37.62
N ILE A 87 -7.96 -6.83 37.78
CA ILE A 87 -7.59 -6.27 39.09
C ILE A 87 -8.77 -5.71 39.91
N GLY A 88 -9.88 -5.32 39.23
CA GLY A 88 -11.02 -4.66 39.84
C GLY A 88 -10.67 -3.28 40.42
N MET A 89 -11.62 -2.71 41.21
CA MET A 89 -11.45 -1.40 41.85
C MET A 89 -12.07 -1.41 43.26
N SER A 90 -11.39 -0.80 44.22
CA SER A 90 -11.95 -0.40 45.51
C SER A 90 -12.84 0.84 45.34
N GLU A 91 -13.63 1.21 46.38
CA GLU A 91 -14.48 2.40 46.34
C GLU A 91 -13.68 3.69 46.14
N ASP A 92 -12.49 3.79 46.75
CA ASP A 92 -11.63 4.97 46.61
C ASP A 92 -11.04 5.06 45.20
N GLU A 93 -10.63 3.94 44.58
CA GLU A 93 -10.15 3.88 43.21
C GLU A 93 -11.27 4.19 42.22
N LEU A 94 -12.47 3.65 42.45
CA LEU A 94 -13.64 3.95 41.62
C LEU A 94 -13.95 5.45 41.66
N LYS A 95 -13.98 6.08 42.83
CA LYS A 95 -14.15 7.54 42.97
C LYS A 95 -13.03 8.31 42.26
N LYS A 96 -11.80 7.85 42.36
CA LYS A 96 -10.64 8.50 41.76
C LYS A 96 -10.70 8.45 40.21
N TYR A 97 -11.01 7.29 39.64
CA TYR A 97 -10.86 7.07 38.20
C TYR A 97 -12.15 7.21 37.39
N LEU A 98 -13.31 6.93 37.98
CA LEU A 98 -14.60 7.07 37.28
C LEU A 98 -15.36 8.35 37.62
N CYS A 99 -15.07 8.99 38.75
CA CYS A 99 -15.72 10.27 39.08
C CYS A 99 -14.87 11.51 38.72
N ASN A 100 -13.67 11.30 38.22
CA ASN A 100 -12.79 12.37 37.75
C ASN A 100 -12.36 12.13 36.30
N ILE A 101 -12.83 12.95 35.40
CA ILE A 101 -12.56 12.86 33.95
C ILE A 101 -11.07 13.12 33.70
N ALA A 102 -10.47 12.37 32.76
CA ALA A 102 -9.06 12.44 32.37
C ALA A 102 -8.04 12.03 33.45
N LEU A 103 -8.46 11.29 34.46
CA LEU A 103 -7.54 10.57 35.34
C LEU A 103 -7.45 9.11 34.91
N SER A 104 -6.22 8.65 34.69
CA SER A 104 -5.95 7.28 34.20
C SER A 104 -5.27 6.45 35.29
N GLY A 105 -5.93 5.38 35.73
CA GLY A 105 -5.31 4.38 36.60
C GLY A 105 -4.20 3.57 35.92
N ALA A 106 -4.10 3.66 34.61
CA ALA A 106 -3.01 3.08 33.84
C ALA A 106 -1.72 3.87 34.06
N LEU A 107 -1.77 5.21 33.97
CA LEU A 107 -0.60 6.07 34.21
C LEU A 107 -0.06 5.95 35.64
N ASP A 108 -0.95 5.89 36.61
CA ASP A 108 -0.55 5.67 38.02
C ASP A 108 0.14 4.32 38.22
N PHE A 109 -0.36 3.28 37.54
CA PHE A 109 0.23 1.95 37.59
C PHE A 109 1.62 1.92 36.92
N ILE A 110 1.75 2.48 35.72
CA ILE A 110 3.02 2.58 34.99
C ILE A 110 4.06 3.33 35.82
N ALA A 111 3.70 4.49 36.37
CA ALA A 111 4.59 5.28 37.22
C ALA A 111 5.07 4.53 38.48
N LYS A 112 4.24 3.64 39.02
CA LYS A 112 4.57 2.87 40.23
C LYS A 112 5.43 1.64 39.98
N TYR A 113 5.19 0.93 38.84
CA TYR A 113 5.74 -0.41 38.61
C TYR A 113 6.69 -0.53 37.42
N GLU A 114 6.60 0.36 36.43
CA GLU A 114 7.39 0.26 35.16
C GLU A 114 8.52 1.31 35.07
N GLY A 115 8.49 2.37 35.89
CA GLY A 115 9.51 3.43 35.85
C GLY A 115 9.54 4.19 34.52
N GLU A 116 10.71 4.28 33.88
CA GLU A 116 10.89 4.98 32.59
C GLU A 116 10.51 4.14 31.34
N ASN A 117 10.16 2.85 31.51
CA ASN A 117 9.86 1.93 30.42
C ASN A 117 8.34 1.82 30.12
N GLU A 118 7.67 2.95 29.96
CA GLU A 118 6.21 3.02 29.69
C GLU A 118 5.77 2.10 28.50
N ASN A 119 6.64 1.88 27.54
CA ASN A 119 6.33 1.16 26.30
C ASN A 119 6.40 -0.38 26.41
N GLU A 120 6.85 -0.91 27.53
CA GLU A 120 6.95 -2.36 27.76
C GLU A 120 5.80 -2.89 28.61
N SER A 121 4.95 -2.00 29.13
CA SER A 121 3.85 -2.36 30.05
C SER A 121 2.74 -3.17 29.38
N GLY A 122 2.58 -3.10 28.07
CA GLY A 122 1.47 -3.70 27.33
C GLY A 122 0.10 -3.06 27.63
N ILE A 123 0.08 -1.97 28.40
CA ILE A 123 -1.13 -1.24 28.75
C ILE A 123 -1.58 -0.37 27.58
N ILE A 124 -2.88 -0.36 27.31
CA ILE A 124 -3.50 0.27 26.16
C ILE A 124 -4.04 1.66 26.51
N GLY A 125 -4.64 1.83 27.69
CA GLY A 125 -5.39 3.02 28.09
C GLY A 125 -4.53 4.06 28.80
N HIS A 126 -4.24 5.22 28.14
CA HIS A 126 -3.41 6.28 28.73
C HIS A 126 -4.17 7.56 29.12
N PHE A 127 -5.37 7.81 28.54
CA PHE A 127 -5.98 9.14 28.59
C PHE A 127 -7.09 9.32 29.66
N GLY A 128 -7.59 8.24 30.26
CA GLY A 128 -8.68 8.31 31.24
C GLY A 128 -10.01 8.83 30.66
N LEU A 129 -10.21 8.72 29.36
CA LEU A 129 -11.41 9.19 28.66
C LEU A 129 -12.18 8.04 27.98
N GLY A 130 -11.54 6.90 27.72
CA GLY A 130 -12.12 5.78 26.99
C GLY A 130 -13.42 5.24 27.60
N PHE A 131 -13.50 5.17 28.93
CA PHE A 131 -14.68 4.70 29.65
C PHE A 131 -15.94 5.51 29.30
N TYR A 132 -15.81 6.84 29.18
CA TYR A 132 -16.96 7.70 28.92
C TYR A 132 -17.51 7.58 27.50
N SER A 133 -16.81 6.86 26.60
CA SER A 133 -17.36 6.52 25.28
C SER A 133 -18.61 5.63 25.38
N SER A 134 -18.79 4.89 26.47
CA SER A 134 -20.00 4.11 26.77
C SER A 134 -21.28 4.94 26.70
N PHE A 135 -21.23 6.21 27.11
CA PHE A 135 -22.36 7.14 27.03
C PHE A 135 -22.70 7.62 25.59
N MET A 136 -21.90 7.23 24.59
CA MET A 136 -22.26 7.51 23.19
C MET A 136 -23.44 6.66 22.72
N VAL A 137 -23.66 5.51 23.35
CA VAL A 137 -24.67 4.52 22.95
C VAL A 137 -25.65 4.18 24.07
N SER A 138 -25.41 4.64 25.30
CA SER A 138 -26.22 4.31 26.47
C SER A 138 -26.70 5.55 27.22
N ASP A 139 -27.91 5.47 27.78
CA ASP A 139 -28.51 6.52 28.62
C ASP A 139 -28.05 6.38 30.07
N LYS A 140 -27.62 5.17 30.46
CA LYS A 140 -27.16 4.83 31.78
C LYS A 140 -26.05 3.79 31.72
N VAL A 141 -25.03 3.94 32.55
CA VAL A 141 -23.95 2.97 32.72
C VAL A 141 -23.86 2.56 34.17
N GLU A 142 -23.74 1.26 34.40
CA GLU A 142 -23.54 0.67 35.71
C GLU A 142 -22.20 -0.05 35.72
N VAL A 143 -21.44 0.13 36.82
CA VAL A 143 -20.19 -0.58 37.05
C VAL A 143 -20.31 -1.33 38.39
N ASN A 144 -20.14 -2.66 38.33
CA ASN A 144 -20.09 -3.51 39.52
C ASN A 144 -18.68 -4.10 39.60
N THR A 145 -17.93 -3.76 40.63
CA THR A 145 -16.50 -4.09 40.68
C THR A 145 -16.07 -4.54 42.08
N LYS A 146 -15.06 -5.41 42.12
CA LYS A 146 -14.42 -5.86 43.36
C LYS A 146 -12.92 -5.92 43.18
N ALA A 147 -12.17 -5.23 44.02
CA ALA A 147 -10.73 -5.23 43.98
C ALA A 147 -10.14 -6.59 44.40
N PHE A 148 -8.96 -6.93 43.84
CA PHE A 148 -8.22 -8.15 44.18
C PHE A 148 -7.71 -8.18 45.65
N ASP A 149 -7.59 -7.02 46.29
CA ASP A 149 -7.07 -6.85 47.64
C ASP A 149 -8.04 -7.30 48.77
N GLY A 150 -9.21 -7.81 48.36
CA GLY A 150 -10.25 -8.26 49.30
C GLY A 150 -11.19 -7.17 49.78
N SER A 151 -11.10 -5.94 49.25
CA SER A 151 -12.05 -4.87 49.50
C SER A 151 -13.49 -5.30 49.16
N PRO A 152 -14.52 -4.77 49.83
CA PRO A 152 -15.92 -5.06 49.49
C PRO A 152 -16.25 -4.69 48.06
N ALA A 153 -17.16 -5.46 47.43
CA ALA A 153 -17.67 -5.12 46.13
C ALA A 153 -18.45 -3.80 46.17
N VAL A 154 -18.29 -3.02 45.09
CA VAL A 154 -18.89 -1.67 44.96
C VAL A 154 -19.65 -1.60 43.65
N ARG A 155 -20.82 -1.00 43.70
CA ARG A 155 -21.68 -0.70 42.57
C ARG A 155 -21.78 0.80 42.37
N TRP A 156 -21.50 1.25 41.13
CA TRP A 156 -21.61 2.63 40.70
C TRP A 156 -22.59 2.71 39.52
N ILE A 157 -23.48 3.69 39.54
CA ILE A 157 -24.44 3.94 38.48
C ILE A 157 -24.37 5.42 38.11
N CYS A 158 -24.33 5.71 36.82
CA CYS A 158 -24.33 7.08 36.33
C CYS A 158 -25.28 7.22 35.14
N GLY A 159 -26.06 8.30 35.12
CA GLY A 159 -26.90 8.71 34.01
C GLY A 159 -26.15 9.58 33.01
N GLU A 160 -26.80 9.89 31.88
CA GLU A 160 -26.24 10.78 30.85
C GLU A 160 -26.09 12.24 31.29
N ASP A 161 -26.71 12.63 32.40
CA ASP A 161 -26.56 13.94 33.08
C ASP A 161 -25.24 14.05 33.85
N GLY A 162 -24.55 12.91 34.07
CA GLY A 162 -23.30 12.82 34.84
C GLY A 162 -23.51 12.76 36.34
N GLU A 163 -24.75 12.62 36.80
CA GLU A 163 -25.03 12.32 38.22
C GLU A 163 -24.82 10.83 38.50
N TYR A 164 -24.13 10.50 39.60
CA TYR A 164 -23.80 9.13 39.94
C TYR A 164 -24.22 8.77 41.36
N GLU A 165 -24.49 7.48 41.57
CA GLU A 165 -24.74 6.87 42.85
C GLU A 165 -23.77 5.74 43.14
N ILE A 166 -23.28 5.62 44.37
CA ILE A 166 -22.42 4.50 44.84
C ILE A 166 -23.14 3.74 45.92
N SER A 167 -23.17 2.42 45.81
CA SER A 167 -23.77 1.50 46.76
C SER A 167 -22.91 0.23 46.91
N ALA A 168 -23.27 -0.64 47.87
CA ALA A 168 -22.66 -1.96 47.95
C ALA A 168 -22.92 -2.77 46.67
N GLY A 169 -21.88 -3.38 46.12
CA GLY A 169 -21.96 -4.29 44.97
C GLY A 169 -22.29 -5.73 45.44
N ASP A 170 -22.60 -6.58 44.47
CA ASP A 170 -22.98 -7.98 44.68
C ASP A 170 -21.97 -8.97 44.06
N ARG A 171 -20.81 -8.48 43.57
CA ARG A 171 -19.79 -9.32 42.95
C ARG A 171 -19.03 -10.16 43.98
N ASP A 172 -18.98 -11.47 43.75
CA ASP A 172 -18.32 -12.41 44.66
C ASP A 172 -16.80 -12.50 44.42
N SER A 173 -16.35 -12.44 43.15
CA SER A 173 -14.95 -12.52 42.73
C SER A 173 -14.42 -11.17 42.32
N PHE A 174 -13.09 -10.99 42.31
CA PHE A 174 -12.45 -9.79 41.79
C PHE A 174 -12.70 -9.60 40.28
N GLY A 175 -12.60 -8.36 39.81
CA GLY A 175 -12.85 -7.94 38.40
C GLY A 175 -13.92 -6.87 38.32
N THR A 176 -14.37 -6.59 37.08
CA THR A 176 -15.32 -5.51 36.80
C THR A 176 -16.36 -5.93 35.79
N ASP A 177 -17.62 -5.58 36.04
CA ASP A 177 -18.71 -5.61 35.05
C ASP A 177 -19.08 -4.18 34.67
N VAL A 178 -19.03 -3.85 33.39
CA VAL A 178 -19.53 -2.59 32.84
C VAL A 178 -20.82 -2.88 32.07
N ILE A 179 -21.95 -2.46 32.62
CA ILE A 179 -23.30 -2.69 32.06
C ILE A 179 -23.79 -1.41 31.42
N MET A 180 -23.96 -1.43 30.12
CA MET A 180 -24.44 -0.30 29.30
C MET A 180 -25.91 -0.52 28.96
N TYR A 181 -26.77 0.38 29.42
CA TYR A 181 -28.20 0.39 29.07
C TYR A 181 -28.35 1.17 27.75
N ILE A 182 -28.51 0.43 26.66
CA ILE A 182 -28.51 0.98 25.29
C ILE A 182 -29.73 1.89 25.08
N SER A 183 -29.47 3.12 24.62
CA SER A 183 -30.51 4.10 24.38
C SER A 183 -31.44 3.71 23.23
N ASP A 184 -32.66 4.24 23.25
CA ASP A 184 -33.64 4.00 22.18
C ASP A 184 -33.15 4.45 20.79
N ALA A 185 -32.31 5.48 20.75
CA ALA A 185 -31.73 6.00 19.50
C ALA A 185 -30.63 5.10 18.92
N GLU A 186 -30.04 4.19 19.74
CA GLU A 186 -28.87 3.38 19.40
C GLU A 186 -29.17 1.86 19.43
N LYS A 187 -30.44 1.49 19.21
CA LYS A 187 -30.90 0.08 19.21
C LYS A 187 -30.17 -0.84 18.24
N GLU A 188 -29.43 -0.30 17.27
CA GLU A 188 -28.57 -1.09 16.39
C GLU A 188 -27.49 -1.89 17.17
N TYR A 189 -27.08 -1.41 18.34
CA TYR A 189 -26.12 -2.10 19.20
C TYR A 189 -26.75 -3.21 20.06
N LEU A 190 -28.05 -3.46 19.93
CA LEU A 190 -28.73 -4.65 20.47
C LEU A 190 -28.79 -5.79 19.43
N ASP A 191 -28.06 -5.67 18.31
CA ASP A 191 -27.91 -6.72 17.31
C ASP A 191 -26.59 -7.49 17.51
N ALA A 192 -26.69 -8.82 17.67
CA ALA A 192 -25.54 -9.69 17.85
C ALA A 192 -24.54 -9.64 16.67
N ALA A 193 -25.04 -9.55 15.43
CA ALA A 193 -24.19 -9.45 14.25
C ALA A 193 -23.38 -8.15 14.24
N LYS A 194 -24.00 -7.03 14.64
CA LYS A 194 -23.33 -5.73 14.78
C LYS A 194 -22.22 -5.79 15.84
N ILE A 195 -22.51 -6.33 17.02
CA ILE A 195 -21.51 -6.46 18.11
C ILE A 195 -20.35 -7.37 17.70
N LYS A 196 -20.62 -8.55 17.12
CA LYS A 196 -19.59 -9.45 16.61
C LYS A 196 -18.72 -8.77 15.54
N SER A 197 -19.33 -7.97 14.64
CA SER A 197 -18.59 -7.21 13.61
C SER A 197 -17.64 -6.18 14.25
N ILE A 198 -18.08 -5.45 15.27
CA ILE A 198 -17.26 -4.47 15.99
C ILE A 198 -16.09 -5.16 16.70
N LEU A 199 -16.35 -6.25 17.43
CA LEU A 199 -15.34 -7.02 18.13
C LEU A 199 -14.30 -7.59 17.14
N ASN A 200 -14.74 -8.14 16.02
CA ASN A 200 -13.86 -8.61 14.95
C ASN A 200 -13.05 -7.49 14.32
N LYS A 201 -13.60 -6.27 14.16
CA LYS A 201 -12.88 -5.13 13.60
C LYS A 201 -11.77 -4.65 14.53
N PHE A 202 -12.08 -4.45 15.81
CA PHE A 202 -11.19 -3.74 16.73
C PHE A 202 -10.40 -4.64 17.66
N CYS A 203 -10.90 -5.84 17.99
CA CYS A 203 -10.39 -6.68 19.07
C CYS A 203 -9.81 -8.02 18.60
N SER A 204 -9.75 -8.28 17.27
CA SER A 204 -9.34 -9.59 16.72
C SER A 204 -8.01 -10.13 17.23
N PHE A 205 -7.10 -9.28 17.67
CA PHE A 205 -5.77 -9.69 18.10
C PHE A 205 -5.45 -9.30 19.55
N MET A 206 -6.45 -8.89 20.33
CA MET A 206 -6.22 -8.52 21.73
C MET A 206 -5.57 -9.64 22.54
N PRO A 207 -4.69 -9.32 23.53
CA PRO A 207 -3.87 -10.30 24.26
C PRO A 207 -4.63 -11.12 25.29
N VAL A 208 -5.93 -10.88 25.47
CA VAL A 208 -6.82 -11.59 26.40
C VAL A 208 -7.97 -12.18 25.60
N GLU A 209 -8.34 -13.42 25.90
CA GLU A 209 -9.45 -14.10 25.24
C GLU A 209 -10.79 -13.37 25.49
N ILE A 210 -11.56 -13.16 24.42
CA ILE A 210 -12.84 -12.47 24.42
C ILE A 210 -13.92 -13.44 23.97
N PHE A 211 -14.93 -13.62 24.82
CA PHE A 211 -16.09 -14.47 24.56
C PHE A 211 -17.32 -13.59 24.36
N PHE A 212 -18.16 -13.95 23.40
CA PHE A 212 -19.42 -13.24 23.15
C PHE A 212 -20.62 -14.17 23.37
N THR A 213 -21.61 -13.68 24.13
CA THR A 213 -22.86 -14.39 24.41
C THR A 213 -24.06 -13.50 24.11
N ASP A 214 -25.02 -13.98 23.32
CA ASP A 214 -26.36 -13.41 23.22
C ASP A 214 -27.29 -14.23 24.12
N THR A 215 -27.90 -13.61 25.14
CA THR A 215 -28.77 -14.31 26.10
C THR A 215 -30.05 -14.86 25.47
N ALA A 216 -30.40 -14.42 24.24
CA ALA A 216 -31.53 -14.94 23.49
C ALA A 216 -31.22 -16.24 22.74
N GLU A 217 -29.95 -16.60 22.57
CA GLU A 217 -29.52 -17.85 21.93
C GLU A 217 -29.40 -18.96 23.00
N GLU A 218 -29.85 -20.18 22.69
CA GLU A 218 -29.63 -21.33 23.57
C GLU A 218 -28.12 -21.62 23.67
N LYS A 219 -27.59 -21.66 24.88
CA LYS A 219 -26.17 -21.99 25.10
C LYS A 219 -25.88 -23.42 24.71
N ASN A 220 -25.10 -23.62 23.66
CA ASN A 220 -24.38 -24.86 23.43
C ASN A 220 -23.05 -24.78 24.19
N GLU A 221 -22.95 -25.40 25.36
CA GLU A 221 -21.74 -25.40 26.20
C GLU A 221 -20.50 -25.98 25.49
N ASP A 222 -20.69 -26.77 24.42
CA ASP A 222 -19.60 -27.37 23.64
C ASP A 222 -18.98 -26.42 22.57
N GLU A 223 -19.46 -25.18 22.41
CA GLU A 223 -19.04 -24.24 21.36
C GLU A 223 -18.53 -22.89 21.89
N GLU A 224 -18.09 -22.80 23.14
CA GLU A 224 -17.54 -21.56 23.69
C GLU A 224 -16.11 -21.33 23.15
N HIS A 225 -15.97 -20.61 22.02
CA HIS A 225 -14.70 -20.23 21.42
C HIS A 225 -14.45 -18.74 21.56
N ALA A 226 -13.21 -18.38 21.89
CA ALA A 226 -12.79 -16.98 21.85
C ALA A 226 -12.93 -16.41 20.43
N ILE A 227 -13.44 -15.19 20.30
CA ILE A 227 -13.64 -14.52 19.03
C ILE A 227 -12.35 -13.88 18.47
N ASN A 228 -11.32 -13.78 19.29
CA ASN A 228 -10.03 -13.19 18.97
C ASN A 228 -8.89 -14.22 19.02
N GLU A 229 -7.77 -13.85 18.45
CA GLU A 229 -6.53 -14.62 18.46
C GLU A 229 -5.49 -13.88 19.31
N THR A 230 -5.17 -14.42 20.47
CA THR A 230 -4.28 -13.75 21.44
C THR A 230 -2.82 -13.76 21.04
N LEU A 231 -2.42 -14.72 20.19
CA LEU A 231 -1.06 -14.83 19.66
C LEU A 231 -1.10 -14.88 18.11
N PRO A 232 -1.39 -13.75 17.45
CA PRO A 232 -1.46 -13.69 16.00
C PRO A 232 -0.10 -13.97 15.35
N LEU A 233 -0.13 -14.41 14.08
CA LEU A 233 1.04 -14.86 13.34
C LEU A 233 2.19 -13.84 13.34
N TYR A 234 1.89 -12.53 13.26
CA TYR A 234 2.92 -11.49 13.23
C TYR A 234 3.72 -11.33 14.54
N LEU A 235 3.27 -11.93 15.64
CA LEU A 235 4.01 -11.95 16.91
C LEU A 235 4.98 -13.14 17.01
N LYS A 236 4.76 -14.20 16.25
CA LYS A 236 5.66 -15.35 16.20
C LYS A 236 7.00 -14.96 15.56
N ARG A 237 8.01 -15.79 15.75
CA ARG A 237 9.29 -15.61 15.03
C ARG A 237 9.13 -16.07 13.58
N PRO A 238 9.71 -15.37 12.58
CA PRO A 238 9.61 -15.78 11.18
C PRO A 238 10.10 -17.22 10.91
N SER A 239 11.07 -17.70 11.70
CA SER A 239 11.60 -19.07 11.60
C SER A 239 10.65 -20.16 12.11
N GLU A 240 9.60 -19.79 12.81
CA GLU A 240 8.60 -20.70 13.39
C GLU A 240 7.31 -20.75 12.56
N CYS A 241 7.24 -19.98 11.47
CA CYS A 241 6.05 -19.85 10.62
C CYS A 241 6.25 -20.55 9.28
N THR A 242 5.22 -21.23 8.79
CA THR A 242 5.21 -21.87 7.46
C THR A 242 4.54 -20.98 6.40
N GLU A 243 4.74 -21.30 5.12
CA GLU A 243 4.13 -20.57 4.00
C GLU A 243 2.60 -20.69 4.04
N GLU A 244 2.09 -21.84 4.46
CA GLU A 244 0.67 -22.09 4.63
C GLU A 244 0.06 -21.19 5.71
N GLU A 245 0.72 -21.04 6.87
CA GLU A 245 0.25 -20.13 7.93
C GLU A 245 0.21 -18.68 7.45
N TYR A 246 1.16 -18.22 6.62
CA TYR A 246 1.13 -16.87 6.04
C TYR A 246 -0.04 -16.67 5.09
N ASN A 247 -0.36 -17.66 4.25
CA ASN A 247 -1.48 -17.59 3.31
C ASN A 247 -2.82 -17.64 4.06
N GLU A 248 -2.98 -18.53 5.05
CA GLU A 248 -4.18 -18.61 5.89
C GLU A 248 -4.43 -17.30 6.64
N PHE A 249 -3.38 -16.71 7.22
CA PHE A 249 -3.46 -15.43 7.91
C PHE A 249 -3.89 -14.31 6.95
N TYR A 250 -3.34 -14.29 5.72
CA TYR A 250 -3.73 -13.33 4.70
C TYR A 250 -5.21 -13.46 4.33
N HIS A 251 -5.68 -14.68 4.06
CA HIS A 251 -7.08 -14.96 3.73
C HIS A 251 -8.02 -14.54 4.86
N LYS A 252 -7.69 -14.89 6.10
CA LYS A 252 -8.46 -14.56 7.29
C LYS A 252 -8.59 -13.05 7.51
N VAL A 253 -7.48 -12.32 7.40
CA VAL A 253 -7.43 -10.88 7.74
C VAL A 253 -8.03 -9.99 6.66
N PHE A 254 -7.86 -10.35 5.38
CA PHE A 254 -8.23 -9.51 4.25
C PHE A 254 -9.45 -10.02 3.45
N GLY A 255 -9.96 -11.22 3.75
CA GLY A 255 -11.06 -11.82 3.00
C GLY A 255 -10.75 -12.07 1.52
N ASP A 256 -9.47 -12.12 1.16
CA ASP A 256 -9.01 -12.39 -0.20
C ASP A 256 -8.63 -13.87 -0.29
N PHE A 257 -9.33 -14.63 -1.10
CA PHE A 257 -9.13 -16.08 -1.24
C PHE A 257 -7.96 -16.46 -2.15
N ARG A 258 -7.28 -15.49 -2.74
CA ARG A 258 -6.10 -15.70 -3.58
C ARG A 258 -4.86 -15.59 -2.73
N ASP A 259 -3.87 -16.44 -3.01
CA ASP A 259 -2.58 -16.33 -2.34
C ASP A 259 -1.86 -15.04 -2.73
N PRO A 260 -1.14 -14.40 -1.81
CA PRO A 260 -0.29 -13.28 -2.12
C PRO A 260 0.92 -13.73 -2.93
N LEU A 261 1.52 -12.82 -3.71
CA LEU A 261 2.73 -13.12 -4.48
C LEU A 261 3.92 -13.48 -3.58
N PHE A 262 4.06 -12.76 -2.49
CA PHE A 262 5.01 -13.00 -1.42
C PHE A 262 4.69 -12.12 -0.20
N TYR A 263 5.38 -12.36 0.89
CA TYR A 263 5.21 -11.64 2.15
C TYR A 263 6.55 -11.17 2.72
N ILE A 264 6.46 -10.20 3.64
CA ILE A 264 7.58 -9.68 4.42
C ILE A 264 7.17 -9.70 5.89
N HIS A 265 7.75 -10.61 6.66
CA HIS A 265 7.57 -10.63 8.10
C HIS A 265 8.57 -9.68 8.76
N ILE A 266 8.08 -8.68 9.48
CA ILE A 266 8.86 -7.66 10.14
C ILE A 266 8.86 -7.92 11.64
N ASN A 267 10.04 -8.09 12.20
CA ASN A 267 10.26 -8.10 13.64
C ASN A 267 11.42 -7.13 13.91
N ALA A 268 11.06 -5.90 14.24
CA ALA A 268 12.03 -4.84 14.49
C ALA A 268 12.19 -4.64 15.99
N ASP A 269 13.38 -4.95 16.48
CA ASP A 269 13.76 -4.74 17.88
C ASP A 269 14.10 -3.26 18.17
N TYR A 270 14.53 -3.01 19.42
CA TYR A 270 14.99 -1.69 19.83
C TYR A 270 15.94 -1.04 18.81
N PRO A 271 15.82 0.25 18.45
CA PRO A 271 14.94 1.24 19.08
C PRO A 271 13.56 1.41 18.42
N LEU A 272 13.17 0.60 17.46
CA LEU A 272 11.92 0.77 16.72
C LEU A 272 10.76 -0.02 17.32
N ASN A 273 11.04 -1.18 17.88
CA ASN A 273 10.11 -2.05 18.60
C ASN A 273 8.71 -2.15 17.93
N PHE A 274 8.65 -2.66 16.69
CA PHE A 274 7.39 -2.93 16.03
C PHE A 274 7.44 -4.25 15.26
N LYS A 275 6.27 -4.87 15.09
CA LYS A 275 6.11 -6.17 14.42
C LYS A 275 5.03 -6.08 13.36
N GLY A 276 5.08 -6.99 12.40
CA GLY A 276 4.04 -7.04 11.38
C GLY A 276 4.35 -7.95 10.21
N ILE A 277 3.37 -8.11 9.34
CA ILE A 277 3.51 -8.83 8.08
C ILE A 277 2.93 -7.96 6.97
N LEU A 278 3.72 -7.73 5.94
CA LEU A 278 3.28 -7.07 4.71
C LEU A 278 3.17 -8.10 3.58
N TYR A 279 2.16 -7.97 2.76
CA TYR A 279 1.87 -8.84 1.64
C TYR A 279 1.82 -8.05 0.34
N PHE A 280 2.37 -8.63 -0.71
CA PHE A 280 2.15 -8.18 -2.07
C PHE A 280 0.97 -8.94 -2.67
N PRO A 281 -0.20 -8.31 -2.83
CA PRO A 281 -1.37 -8.96 -3.39
C PRO A 281 -1.19 -9.23 -4.89
N LYS A 282 -1.83 -10.27 -5.40
CA LYS A 282 -1.90 -10.51 -6.84
C LYS A 282 -2.98 -9.62 -7.44
N ILE A 283 -2.59 -8.77 -8.40
CA ILE A 283 -3.48 -7.86 -9.15
C ILE A 283 -3.79 -8.51 -10.50
N GLU A 284 -5.06 -8.72 -10.81
CA GLU A 284 -5.47 -9.38 -12.06
C GLU A 284 -5.91 -8.40 -13.15
N ASN A 285 -6.37 -7.20 -12.78
CA ASN A 285 -6.90 -6.22 -13.72
C ASN A 285 -6.36 -4.83 -13.42
N GLU A 286 -6.01 -4.07 -14.46
CA GLU A 286 -5.61 -2.66 -14.38
C GLU A 286 -6.69 -1.75 -13.77
N TYR A 287 -7.95 -2.20 -13.77
CA TYR A 287 -9.10 -1.50 -13.18
C TYR A 287 -9.38 -1.88 -11.72
N GLN A 288 -8.66 -2.84 -11.16
CA GLN A 288 -8.80 -3.18 -9.75
C GLN A 288 -8.22 -2.04 -8.93
N SER A 289 -8.98 -1.54 -7.94
CA SER A 289 -8.47 -0.52 -7.02
C SER A 289 -7.13 -0.98 -6.44
N ILE A 290 -6.08 -0.22 -6.71
CA ILE A 290 -4.71 -0.50 -6.23
C ILE A 290 -4.60 -0.16 -4.74
N GLU A 291 -5.69 0.27 -4.10
CA GLU A 291 -5.69 0.55 -2.68
C GLU A 291 -5.57 -0.75 -1.90
N GLY A 292 -4.36 -1.02 -1.43
CA GLY A 292 -4.08 -2.03 -0.43
C GLY A 292 -4.72 -1.67 0.91
N GLN A 293 -4.56 -2.53 1.87
CA GLN A 293 -5.05 -2.32 3.22
C GLN A 293 -3.96 -2.69 4.23
N VAL A 294 -3.30 -1.69 4.80
CA VAL A 294 -2.36 -1.90 5.90
C VAL A 294 -3.04 -1.50 7.21
N LYS A 295 -3.38 -2.50 8.01
CA LYS A 295 -4.03 -2.36 9.30
C LYS A 295 -2.98 -2.04 10.36
N LEU A 296 -3.16 -0.93 11.06
CA LEU A 296 -2.28 -0.51 12.13
C LEU A 296 -2.86 -0.86 13.49
N TYR A 297 -2.04 -1.49 14.31
CA TYR A 297 -2.36 -1.88 15.68
C TYR A 297 -1.42 -1.16 16.66
N TYR A 298 -1.91 -1.00 17.87
CA TYR A 298 -1.17 -0.51 19.03
C TYR A 298 -1.40 -1.47 20.19
N ASN A 299 -0.38 -2.20 20.60
CA ASN A 299 -0.51 -3.27 21.58
C ASN A 299 -1.67 -4.23 21.23
N GLN A 300 -1.68 -4.74 19.98
CA GLN A 300 -2.68 -5.67 19.45
C GLN A 300 -4.12 -5.11 19.33
N VAL A 301 -4.34 -3.82 19.60
CA VAL A 301 -5.62 -3.14 19.39
C VAL A 301 -5.63 -2.39 18.08
N PHE A 302 -6.64 -2.62 17.25
CA PHE A 302 -6.76 -1.93 15.97
C PHE A 302 -6.95 -0.42 16.14
N VAL A 303 -6.16 0.35 15.39
CA VAL A 303 -6.17 1.81 15.40
C VAL A 303 -6.82 2.37 14.15
N ALA A 304 -6.26 2.07 13.00
CA ALA A 304 -6.73 2.58 11.71
C ALA A 304 -6.13 1.80 10.53
N ASP A 305 -6.68 2.03 9.34
CA ASP A 305 -6.14 1.53 8.07
C ASP A 305 -5.34 2.62 7.35
N ASN A 306 -4.33 2.22 6.56
CA ASN A 306 -3.63 3.02 5.54
C ASN A 306 -3.14 4.41 6.02
N ILE A 307 -2.51 4.46 7.19
CA ILE A 307 -1.97 5.72 7.72
C ILE A 307 -0.75 6.13 6.88
N LYS A 308 -0.88 7.20 6.09
CA LYS A 308 0.12 7.69 5.12
C LYS A 308 1.46 8.10 5.78
N GLU A 309 1.41 8.48 7.04
CA GLU A 309 2.59 8.83 7.82
C GLU A 309 3.50 7.63 8.09
N VAL A 310 2.92 6.43 8.21
CA VAL A 310 3.64 5.17 8.44
C VAL A 310 3.96 4.46 7.13
N ILE A 311 2.98 4.42 6.22
CA ILE A 311 3.10 3.75 4.92
C ILE A 311 3.14 4.82 3.82
N PRO A 312 4.30 5.04 3.18
CA PRO A 312 4.40 5.97 2.05
C PRO A 312 3.36 5.68 0.96
N GLU A 313 2.88 6.71 0.31
CA GLU A 313 1.79 6.61 -0.68
C GLU A 313 2.09 5.59 -1.79
N TYR A 314 3.34 5.49 -2.23
CA TYR A 314 3.75 4.52 -3.24
C TYR A 314 3.78 3.06 -2.74
N LEU A 315 3.64 2.81 -1.43
CA LEU A 315 3.49 1.48 -0.83
C LEU A 315 2.03 1.13 -0.47
N LEU A 316 1.07 2.03 -0.71
CA LEU A 316 -0.34 1.82 -0.31
C LEU A 316 -1.04 0.67 -1.03
N MET A 317 -0.44 0.09 -2.08
CA MET A 317 -0.96 -1.13 -2.70
C MET A 317 -0.74 -2.40 -1.86
N LEU A 318 0.13 -2.34 -0.86
CA LEU A 318 0.39 -3.47 0.01
C LEU A 318 -0.81 -3.75 0.93
N LYS A 319 -1.03 -5.02 1.23
CA LYS A 319 -1.88 -5.42 2.35
C LYS A 319 -0.98 -5.82 3.52
N GLY A 320 -1.43 -5.60 4.75
CA GLY A 320 -0.59 -5.98 5.88
C GLY A 320 -1.18 -5.65 7.24
N VAL A 321 -0.46 -6.09 8.25
CA VAL A 321 -0.71 -5.80 9.67
C VAL A 321 0.58 -5.28 10.26
N LEU A 322 0.51 -4.15 10.93
CA LEU A 322 1.63 -3.56 11.68
C LEU A 322 1.19 -3.28 13.11
N ASP A 323 1.91 -3.78 14.08
CA ASP A 323 1.71 -3.48 15.50
C ASP A 323 2.89 -2.67 16.02
N CYS A 324 2.60 -1.43 16.40
CA CYS A 324 3.60 -0.43 16.77
C CYS A 324 3.29 0.15 18.17
N PRO A 325 3.80 -0.44 19.25
CA PRO A 325 3.51 -0.03 20.63
C PRO A 325 3.98 1.37 21.03
N GLN A 326 4.82 2.01 20.23
CA GLN A 326 5.39 3.33 20.51
C GLN A 326 4.82 4.46 19.64
N LEU A 327 3.69 4.20 18.96
CA LEU A 327 3.05 5.22 18.14
C LEU A 327 2.48 6.36 18.98
N PRO A 328 2.77 7.62 18.64
CA PRO A 328 2.17 8.77 19.30
C PRO A 328 0.73 8.97 18.83
N LEU A 329 -0.19 8.28 19.49
CA LEU A 329 -1.62 8.37 19.20
C LEU A 329 -2.23 9.62 19.85
N ASN A 330 -3.24 10.20 19.20
CA ASN A 330 -4.13 11.17 19.83
C ASN A 330 -5.11 10.47 20.78
N VAL A 331 -5.92 11.26 21.48
CA VAL A 331 -6.90 10.75 22.47
C VAL A 331 -7.89 9.76 21.85
N SER A 332 -8.35 10.01 20.62
CA SER A 332 -9.28 9.13 19.90
C SER A 332 -8.58 7.94 19.20
N ARG A 333 -7.24 7.88 19.27
CA ARG A 333 -6.40 6.90 18.56
C ARG A 333 -6.63 6.86 17.04
N SER A 334 -7.32 7.86 16.46
CA SER A 334 -7.67 7.90 15.03
C SER A 334 -6.62 8.60 14.18
N TYR A 335 -5.71 9.34 14.78
CA TYR A 335 -4.68 10.11 14.08
C TYR A 335 -3.33 10.01 14.78
N LEU A 336 -2.26 9.95 13.98
CA LEU A 336 -0.87 10.02 14.45
C LEU A 336 -0.41 11.47 14.56
N GLN A 337 0.36 11.75 15.59
CA GLN A 337 1.15 12.97 15.63
C GLN A 337 2.45 12.70 14.85
N THR A 338 2.73 13.53 13.83
CA THR A 338 3.97 13.42 13.07
C THR A 338 5.17 13.64 13.99
N ASN A 339 5.98 12.60 14.16
CA ASN A 339 7.22 12.69 14.93
C ASN A 339 8.36 11.90 14.28
N THR A 340 9.55 12.00 14.86
CA THR A 340 10.75 11.32 14.36
C THR A 340 10.65 9.79 14.39
N TYR A 341 9.87 9.22 15.31
CA TYR A 341 9.67 7.78 15.40
C TYR A 341 8.90 7.25 14.20
N VAL A 342 7.76 7.86 13.85
CA VAL A 342 6.94 7.49 12.69
C VAL A 342 7.77 7.51 11.40
N SER A 343 8.58 8.55 11.21
CA SER A 343 9.47 8.63 10.03
C SER A 343 10.53 7.52 10.00
N LYS A 344 11.03 7.09 11.16
CA LYS A 344 11.98 5.95 11.25
C LYS A 344 11.30 4.61 10.95
N VAL A 345 10.08 4.40 11.45
CA VAL A 345 9.28 3.20 11.14
C VAL A 345 9.02 3.12 9.64
N SER A 346 8.56 4.22 9.02
CA SER A 346 8.33 4.31 7.58
C SER A 346 9.60 3.98 6.77
N ALA A 347 10.73 4.58 7.13
CA ALA A 347 12.02 4.32 6.47
C ALA A 347 12.47 2.86 6.63
N HIS A 348 12.20 2.23 7.78
CA HIS A 348 12.49 0.81 8.00
C HIS A 348 11.63 -0.10 7.13
N ILE A 349 10.33 0.18 7.01
CA ILE A 349 9.41 -0.54 6.12
C ILE A 349 9.90 -0.47 4.67
N VAL A 350 10.21 0.73 4.17
CA VAL A 350 10.76 0.94 2.82
C VAL A 350 12.03 0.12 2.60
N LYS A 351 12.93 0.11 3.61
CA LYS A 351 14.13 -0.71 3.56
C LYS A 351 13.81 -2.21 3.47
N LYS A 352 12.88 -2.71 4.29
CA LYS A 352 12.51 -4.14 4.29
C LYS A 352 11.86 -4.58 2.99
N VAL A 353 11.06 -3.71 2.35
CA VAL A 353 10.51 -3.94 1.01
C VAL A 353 11.64 -4.06 -0.01
N ALA A 354 12.58 -3.13 -0.03
CA ALA A 354 13.74 -3.16 -0.93
C ALA A 354 14.61 -4.41 -0.71
N ASP A 355 14.91 -4.74 0.55
CA ASP A 355 15.72 -5.92 0.92
C ASP A 355 15.04 -7.21 0.43
N LYS A 356 13.70 -7.32 0.52
CA LYS A 356 12.95 -8.49 0.03
C LYS A 356 13.03 -8.62 -1.48
N LEU A 357 12.85 -7.52 -2.24
CA LEU A 357 12.97 -7.52 -3.70
C LEU A 357 14.38 -7.96 -4.13
N ASN A 358 15.41 -7.41 -3.51
CA ASN A 358 16.81 -7.79 -3.77
C ASN A 358 17.06 -9.27 -3.46
N SER A 359 16.53 -9.76 -2.33
CA SER A 359 16.67 -11.16 -1.94
C SER A 359 15.98 -12.12 -2.92
N LEU A 360 14.80 -11.76 -3.42
CA LEU A 360 14.09 -12.55 -4.43
C LEU A 360 14.85 -12.57 -5.76
N CYS A 361 15.34 -11.40 -6.21
CA CYS A 361 16.11 -11.29 -7.45
C CYS A 361 17.39 -12.12 -7.45
N SER A 362 18.12 -12.14 -6.32
CA SER A 362 19.39 -12.83 -6.19
C SER A 362 19.27 -14.30 -5.77
N GLY A 363 18.24 -14.66 -5.01
CA GLY A 363 18.09 -16.00 -4.41
C GLY A 363 17.17 -16.93 -5.20
N ASP A 364 16.13 -16.42 -5.85
CA ASP A 364 15.16 -17.17 -6.64
C ASP A 364 14.71 -16.36 -7.85
N ARG A 365 15.60 -16.28 -8.85
CA ARG A 365 15.39 -15.48 -10.05
C ARG A 365 14.18 -15.94 -10.87
N GLU A 366 13.90 -17.26 -10.92
CA GLU A 366 12.75 -17.77 -11.67
C GLU A 366 11.44 -17.35 -11.02
N LYS A 367 11.32 -17.50 -9.70
CA LYS A 367 10.15 -17.00 -8.94
C LYS A 367 10.03 -15.47 -9.10
N TYR A 368 11.14 -14.74 -9.01
CA TYR A 368 11.12 -13.29 -9.17
C TYR A 368 10.64 -12.86 -10.56
N ASN A 369 11.14 -13.48 -11.64
CA ASN A 369 10.69 -13.24 -13.01
C ASN A 369 9.18 -13.50 -13.16
N SER A 370 8.66 -14.59 -12.55
CA SER A 370 7.24 -14.96 -12.66
C SER A 370 6.28 -13.97 -11.98
N VAL A 371 6.73 -13.28 -10.95
CA VAL A 371 5.92 -12.28 -10.22
C VAL A 371 6.17 -10.86 -10.67
N PHE A 372 7.25 -10.61 -11.43
CA PHE A 372 7.72 -9.26 -11.75
C PHE A 372 6.67 -8.44 -12.50
N GLU A 373 5.96 -9.03 -13.45
CA GLU A 373 4.91 -8.33 -14.21
C GLU A 373 3.83 -7.73 -13.29
N ASN A 374 3.49 -8.44 -12.21
CA ASN A 374 2.50 -7.98 -11.23
C ASN A 374 3.01 -6.85 -10.33
N ILE A 375 4.33 -6.73 -10.15
CA ILE A 375 4.94 -5.72 -9.26
C ILE A 375 5.69 -4.63 -10.00
N LYS A 376 5.86 -4.74 -11.32
CA LYS A 376 6.60 -3.80 -12.19
C LYS A 376 6.12 -2.37 -12.00
N THR A 377 4.82 -2.13 -12.21
CA THR A 377 4.21 -0.79 -12.09
C THR A 377 4.42 -0.19 -10.70
N PHE A 378 4.34 -1.01 -9.66
CA PHE A 378 4.64 -0.59 -8.29
C PHE A 378 6.10 -0.14 -8.15
N ILE A 379 7.06 -0.96 -8.62
CA ILE A 379 8.50 -0.65 -8.52
C ILE A 379 8.80 0.64 -9.28
N GLU A 380 8.30 0.80 -10.50
CA GLU A 380 8.49 1.98 -11.32
C GLU A 380 7.92 3.23 -10.63
N TYR A 381 6.68 3.15 -10.12
CA TYR A 381 6.06 4.26 -9.39
C TYR A 381 6.86 4.64 -8.14
N ALA A 382 7.28 3.65 -7.35
CA ALA A 382 8.09 3.86 -6.16
C ALA A 382 9.44 4.53 -6.50
N CYS A 383 10.12 4.08 -7.55
CA CYS A 383 11.38 4.67 -8.01
C CYS A 383 11.21 6.10 -8.54
N ILE A 384 10.10 6.40 -9.21
CA ILE A 384 9.78 7.77 -9.67
C ILE A 384 9.57 8.70 -8.47
N ARG A 385 8.93 8.23 -7.40
CA ARG A 385 8.57 9.03 -6.23
C ARG A 385 9.68 9.15 -5.19
N ASP A 386 10.56 8.15 -5.10
CA ASP A 386 11.60 8.08 -4.06
C ASP A 386 12.93 7.58 -4.62
N ARG A 387 13.88 8.53 -4.82
CA ARG A 387 15.24 8.19 -5.26
C ARG A 387 15.97 7.25 -4.29
N LYS A 388 15.71 7.37 -2.98
CA LYS A 388 16.36 6.48 -2.00
C LYS A 388 15.86 5.04 -2.13
N PHE A 389 14.61 4.85 -2.52
CA PHE A 389 14.09 3.53 -2.87
C PHE A 389 14.79 2.99 -4.12
N TYR A 390 14.87 3.81 -5.20
CA TYR A 390 15.61 3.44 -6.41
C TYR A 390 17.05 3.02 -6.10
N ASP A 391 17.81 3.84 -5.36
CA ASP A 391 19.20 3.55 -5.00
C ASP A 391 19.36 2.20 -4.26
N ARG A 392 18.30 1.70 -3.61
CA ARG A 392 18.30 0.40 -2.91
C ARG A 392 17.94 -0.78 -3.81
N VAL A 393 17.08 -0.58 -4.81
CA VAL A 393 16.53 -1.67 -5.64
C VAL A 393 17.07 -1.70 -7.06
N LYS A 394 17.87 -0.73 -7.48
CA LYS A 394 18.33 -0.54 -8.87
C LYS A 394 18.94 -1.80 -9.49
N ASP A 395 19.68 -2.59 -8.70
CA ASP A 395 20.31 -3.81 -9.16
C ASP A 395 19.34 -5.01 -9.30
N SER A 396 18.11 -4.85 -8.80
CA SER A 396 17.05 -5.86 -8.84
C SER A 396 15.85 -5.45 -9.71
N ILE A 397 15.91 -4.28 -10.33
CA ILE A 397 14.90 -3.87 -11.31
C ILE A 397 15.09 -4.70 -12.57
N LEU A 398 14.00 -5.34 -13.02
CA LEU A 398 13.99 -6.10 -14.26
C LEU A 398 13.39 -5.28 -15.39
N PHE A 399 13.95 -5.43 -16.57
CA PHE A 399 13.42 -4.92 -17.81
C PHE A 399 12.87 -6.10 -18.61
N PRO A 400 11.54 -6.15 -18.87
CA PRO A 400 10.97 -7.14 -19.76
C PRO A 400 11.47 -6.88 -21.18
N LEU A 401 11.89 -7.93 -21.89
CA LEU A 401 12.34 -7.84 -23.27
C LEU A 401 11.26 -8.25 -24.26
N CYS A 402 11.44 -7.89 -25.52
CA CYS A 402 10.51 -8.24 -26.59
C CYS A 402 10.40 -9.76 -26.81
N ASP A 403 11.42 -10.53 -26.49
CA ASP A 403 11.46 -12.00 -26.51
C ASP A 403 10.82 -12.66 -25.28
N SER A 404 10.21 -11.87 -24.40
CA SER A 404 9.57 -12.31 -23.14
C SER A 404 10.54 -12.77 -22.05
N SER A 405 11.83 -12.53 -22.20
CA SER A 405 12.82 -12.70 -21.12
C SER A 405 12.95 -11.44 -20.27
N TYR A 406 13.68 -11.53 -19.14
CA TYR A 406 13.90 -10.43 -18.22
C TYR A 406 15.39 -10.24 -17.96
N LYS A 407 15.85 -8.99 -17.95
CA LYS A 407 17.23 -8.63 -17.59
C LYS A 407 17.27 -7.51 -16.57
N THR A 408 18.25 -7.54 -15.68
CA THR A 408 18.59 -6.38 -14.86
C THR A 408 19.28 -5.32 -15.74
N MET A 409 19.41 -4.10 -15.22
CA MET A 409 20.14 -3.04 -15.90
C MET A 409 21.58 -3.46 -16.25
N SER A 410 22.29 -4.09 -15.32
CA SER A 410 23.66 -4.52 -15.55
C SER A 410 23.76 -5.59 -16.64
N GLU A 411 22.90 -6.63 -16.55
CA GLU A 411 22.85 -7.71 -17.58
C GLU A 411 22.57 -7.16 -18.96
N TYR A 412 21.66 -6.19 -19.05
CA TYR A 412 21.31 -5.53 -20.31
C TYR A 412 22.49 -4.73 -20.89
N LEU A 413 23.09 -3.86 -20.05
CA LEU A 413 24.19 -2.99 -20.49
C LEU A 413 25.43 -3.78 -20.91
N ASP A 414 25.73 -4.91 -20.28
CA ASP A 414 26.84 -5.79 -20.65
C ASP A 414 26.67 -6.34 -22.08
N GLU A 415 25.45 -6.74 -22.46
CA GLU A 415 25.17 -7.22 -23.82
C GLU A 415 25.23 -6.09 -24.87
N VAL A 416 24.64 -4.94 -24.56
CA VAL A 416 24.64 -3.80 -25.46
C VAL A 416 26.04 -3.24 -25.66
N LYS A 417 26.87 -3.28 -24.61
CA LYS A 417 28.31 -2.93 -24.71
C LYS A 417 29.07 -3.88 -25.63
N ALA A 418 28.77 -5.19 -25.57
CA ALA A 418 29.37 -6.17 -26.48
C ALA A 418 29.00 -5.89 -27.95
N ALA A 419 27.84 -5.26 -28.21
CA ALA A 419 27.42 -4.81 -29.53
C ALA A 419 27.98 -3.42 -29.94
N GLY A 420 28.83 -2.80 -29.11
CA GLY A 420 29.51 -1.52 -29.39
C GLY A 420 28.78 -0.27 -28.93
N PHE A 421 27.76 -0.41 -28.09
CA PHE A 421 27.02 0.72 -27.52
C PHE A 421 27.20 0.79 -26.01
N GLU A 422 27.57 1.95 -25.50
CA GLU A 422 27.69 2.15 -24.06
C GLU A 422 26.51 2.99 -23.55
N TYR A 423 25.94 2.58 -22.39
CA TYR A 423 24.90 3.29 -21.64
C TYR A 423 23.61 3.59 -22.43
N LYS A 424 23.34 2.87 -23.54
CA LYS A 424 22.10 3.01 -24.32
C LYS A 424 21.15 1.84 -24.02
N LEU A 425 19.89 2.17 -23.77
CA LEU A 425 18.81 1.19 -23.60
C LEU A 425 17.80 1.37 -24.73
N PHE A 426 17.66 0.33 -25.55
CA PHE A 426 16.75 0.35 -26.69
C PHE A 426 15.42 -0.28 -26.29
N TYR A 427 14.31 0.38 -26.61
CA TYR A 427 12.99 -0.10 -26.24
C TYR A 427 11.95 0.03 -27.36
N ALA A 428 10.94 -0.85 -27.29
CA ALA A 428 9.75 -0.81 -28.10
C ALA A 428 8.51 -0.62 -27.22
N SER A 429 7.54 0.18 -27.70
CA SER A 429 6.26 0.39 -27.02
C SER A 429 5.12 -0.46 -27.58
N ASP A 430 5.28 -0.95 -28.82
CA ASP A 430 4.31 -1.81 -29.51
C ASP A 430 5.06 -2.86 -30.33
N LYS A 431 4.98 -4.13 -29.89
CA LYS A 431 5.69 -5.24 -30.53
C LYS A 431 5.21 -5.52 -31.95
N GLU A 432 3.93 -5.29 -32.23
CA GLU A 432 3.34 -5.59 -33.55
C GLU A 432 3.73 -4.52 -34.57
N ILE A 433 3.50 -3.25 -34.25
CA ILE A 433 3.82 -2.13 -35.11
C ILE A 433 5.32 -2.02 -35.33
N GLN A 434 6.12 -2.18 -34.28
CA GLN A 434 7.58 -2.00 -34.33
C GLN A 434 8.34 -3.29 -34.65
N SER A 435 7.66 -4.36 -35.07
CA SER A 435 8.26 -5.68 -35.28
C SER A 435 9.45 -5.66 -36.26
N GLN A 436 9.43 -4.85 -37.32
CA GLN A 436 10.54 -4.73 -38.26
C GLN A 436 11.78 -4.12 -37.60
N TYR A 437 11.59 -3.08 -36.76
CA TYR A 437 12.72 -2.47 -36.03
C TYR A 437 13.28 -3.45 -35.02
N ILE A 438 12.42 -4.15 -34.26
CA ILE A 438 12.83 -5.16 -33.30
C ILE A 438 13.71 -6.21 -33.98
N SER A 439 13.29 -6.73 -35.14
CA SER A 439 14.07 -7.73 -35.92
C SER A 439 15.44 -7.21 -36.37
N LEU A 440 15.55 -5.91 -36.74
CA LEU A 440 16.85 -5.30 -37.06
C LEU A 440 17.82 -5.25 -35.89
N PHE A 441 17.31 -4.95 -34.67
CA PHE A 441 18.11 -4.96 -33.44
C PHE A 441 18.51 -6.38 -33.06
N GLU A 442 17.58 -7.33 -33.15
CA GLU A 442 17.84 -8.76 -32.85
C GLU A 442 18.89 -9.36 -33.79
N ALA A 443 18.85 -9.02 -35.08
CA ALA A 443 19.87 -9.45 -36.05
C ALA A 443 21.29 -9.00 -35.63
N LYS A 444 21.39 -7.88 -34.93
CA LYS A 444 22.65 -7.35 -34.34
C LYS A 444 22.93 -7.84 -32.94
N LYS A 445 22.09 -8.74 -32.40
CA LYS A 445 22.16 -9.24 -31.03
C LYS A 445 22.03 -8.13 -29.97
N ILE A 446 21.25 -7.10 -30.27
CA ILE A 446 20.92 -6.03 -29.34
C ILE A 446 19.56 -6.35 -28.76
N PRO A 447 19.43 -6.59 -27.46
CA PRO A 447 18.14 -6.85 -26.83
C PRO A 447 17.27 -5.59 -26.83
N VAL A 448 15.96 -5.77 -27.03
CA VAL A 448 14.99 -4.68 -27.03
C VAL A 448 14.06 -4.80 -25.82
N ILE A 449 14.02 -3.76 -24.99
CA ILE A 449 13.15 -3.67 -23.83
C ILE A 449 11.72 -3.42 -24.30
N TYR A 450 10.76 -4.07 -23.68
CA TYR A 450 9.34 -3.85 -23.94
C TYR A 450 8.71 -2.93 -22.90
N MET A 451 8.28 -1.74 -23.34
CA MET A 451 7.77 -0.64 -22.51
C MET A 451 6.42 -0.12 -23.05
N PRO A 452 5.32 -0.90 -22.88
CA PRO A 452 4.02 -0.55 -23.48
C PRO A 452 3.21 0.46 -22.67
N GLN A 453 3.53 0.68 -21.39
CA GLN A 453 2.73 1.51 -20.49
C GLN A 453 3.22 2.95 -20.45
N MET A 454 2.32 3.89 -20.14
CA MET A 454 2.71 5.31 -20.01
C MET A 454 3.72 5.54 -18.87
N ILE A 455 3.61 4.78 -17.79
CA ILE A 455 4.52 4.89 -16.64
C ILE A 455 5.95 4.51 -17.04
N ASP A 456 6.13 3.56 -17.95
CA ASP A 456 7.45 3.12 -18.43
C ASP A 456 8.26 4.31 -19.00
N THR A 457 7.61 5.17 -19.78
CA THR A 457 8.26 6.36 -20.37
C THR A 457 8.67 7.37 -19.29
N GLN A 458 7.81 7.56 -18.28
CA GLN A 458 8.12 8.44 -17.16
C GLN A 458 9.25 7.86 -16.30
N PHE A 459 9.24 6.55 -16.09
CA PHE A 459 10.29 5.82 -15.39
C PHE A 459 11.63 5.95 -16.09
N ALA A 460 11.69 5.69 -17.42
CA ALA A 460 12.88 5.87 -18.23
C ALA A 460 13.46 7.28 -18.11
N SER A 461 12.60 8.31 -18.25
CA SER A 461 13.02 9.71 -18.09
C SER A 461 13.55 10.02 -16.69
N THR A 462 12.97 9.41 -15.66
CA THR A 462 13.43 9.57 -14.28
C THR A 462 14.81 8.93 -14.09
N LEU A 463 15.04 7.73 -14.64
CA LEU A 463 16.34 7.04 -14.56
C LEU A 463 17.45 7.84 -15.25
N GLU A 464 17.17 8.43 -16.41
CA GLU A 464 18.10 9.33 -17.09
C GLU A 464 18.48 10.54 -16.23
N GLN A 465 17.49 11.13 -15.52
CA GLN A 465 17.73 12.26 -14.61
C GLN A 465 18.53 11.86 -13.36
N TYR A 466 18.48 10.62 -12.91
CA TYR A 466 19.26 10.15 -11.77
C TYR A 466 20.76 10.13 -12.03
N GLY A 467 21.19 10.21 -13.30
CA GLY A 467 22.54 10.63 -13.64
C GLY A 467 23.56 9.49 -13.75
N ASP A 468 23.11 8.25 -13.94
CA ASP A 468 24.00 7.10 -14.15
C ASP A 468 24.56 7.05 -15.61
N GLY A 469 24.37 8.11 -16.40
CA GLY A 469 24.85 8.24 -17.78
C GLY A 469 24.07 7.42 -18.80
N ILE A 470 22.99 6.75 -18.39
CA ILE A 470 22.13 5.95 -19.26
C ILE A 470 21.21 6.82 -20.12
N SER A 471 20.83 6.33 -21.27
CA SER A 471 19.90 6.97 -22.20
C SER A 471 18.97 5.94 -22.81
N PHE A 472 17.66 6.17 -22.71
CA PHE A 472 16.64 5.34 -23.33
C PHE A 472 16.34 5.85 -24.73
N MET A 473 16.32 4.94 -25.71
CA MET A 473 16.08 5.25 -27.10
C MET A 473 15.07 4.26 -27.69
N ARG A 474 13.97 4.76 -28.25
CA ARG A 474 12.99 3.87 -28.88
C ARG A 474 13.56 3.33 -30.20
N VAL A 475 13.23 2.08 -30.53
CA VAL A 475 13.80 1.38 -31.70
C VAL A 475 13.56 2.09 -33.04
N ASP A 476 12.51 2.91 -33.16
CA ASP A 476 12.17 3.73 -34.32
C ASP A 476 12.67 5.18 -34.22
N ALA A 477 13.45 5.51 -33.20
CA ALA A 477 14.12 6.80 -33.09
C ALA A 477 15.23 6.92 -34.16
N ASP A 478 15.81 8.11 -34.34
CA ASP A 478 16.91 8.32 -35.30
C ASP A 478 18.17 7.54 -34.89
N ASN A 479 18.18 6.27 -35.28
CA ASN A 479 19.17 5.26 -34.93
C ASN A 479 20.17 5.01 -36.08
N SER A 480 20.38 5.98 -36.99
CA SER A 480 21.26 5.82 -38.13
C SER A 480 22.65 5.28 -37.77
N GLY A 481 23.16 5.62 -36.58
CA GLY A 481 24.43 5.07 -36.07
C GLY A 481 24.34 3.64 -35.47
N VAL A 482 23.13 3.11 -35.25
CA VAL A 482 22.92 1.76 -34.73
C VAL A 482 22.59 0.78 -35.84
N LEU A 483 21.74 1.18 -36.77
CA LEU A 483 21.21 0.31 -37.81
C LEU A 483 22.03 0.35 -39.13
N SER A 484 22.85 1.37 -39.32
CA SER A 484 23.66 1.50 -40.53
C SER A 484 25.13 1.20 -40.30
N SER A 485 25.73 0.40 -41.17
CA SER A 485 27.17 0.16 -41.19
C SER A 485 27.95 1.29 -41.86
N LYS A 486 27.34 2.04 -42.76
CA LYS A 486 27.90 3.22 -43.46
C LYS A 486 26.78 4.15 -43.92
N ASP A 487 26.90 5.42 -43.58
CA ASP A 487 26.13 6.47 -44.27
C ASP A 487 26.71 6.62 -45.70
N SER A 488 25.86 6.52 -46.72
CA SER A 488 26.30 6.79 -48.09
C SER A 488 26.29 8.29 -48.31
N GLU A 489 27.42 8.84 -48.80
CA GLU A 489 27.55 10.27 -49.16
C GLU A 489 26.68 10.68 -50.37
N ASP A 490 25.94 9.75 -50.97
CA ASP A 490 25.12 9.97 -52.14
C ASP A 490 23.80 10.66 -51.77
N ASN A 491 23.84 11.98 -51.70
CA ASN A 491 22.65 12.81 -51.48
C ASN A 491 21.89 12.97 -52.81
N SER A 492 20.91 12.10 -53.05
CA SER A 492 20.04 12.26 -54.21
C SER A 492 18.95 13.31 -53.95
N GLU A 493 19.21 14.57 -54.32
CA GLU A 493 18.22 15.66 -54.23
C GLU A 493 16.90 15.28 -54.93
N ALA A 494 16.98 14.57 -56.08
CA ALA A 494 15.82 14.13 -56.82
C ALA A 494 14.92 13.17 -56.01
N LEU A 495 15.50 12.20 -55.31
CA LEU A 495 14.73 11.29 -54.45
C LEU A 495 14.13 12.02 -53.23
N THR A 496 14.85 12.98 -52.67
CA THR A 496 14.36 13.78 -51.53
C THR A 496 13.11 14.57 -51.93
N GLU A 497 13.14 15.25 -53.07
CA GLU A 497 12.00 16.01 -53.60
C GLU A 497 10.82 15.10 -53.97
N LEU A 498 11.10 13.92 -54.53
CA LEU A 498 10.07 12.92 -54.80
C LEU A 498 9.35 12.45 -53.53
N PHE A 499 10.09 12.09 -52.46
CA PHE A 499 9.49 11.63 -51.22
C PHE A 499 8.82 12.74 -50.41
N LYS A 500 9.29 13.98 -50.46
CA LYS A 500 8.56 15.15 -49.94
C LYS A 500 7.21 15.33 -50.62
N LYS A 501 7.17 15.25 -51.94
CA LYS A 501 5.92 15.30 -52.73
C LYS A 501 4.97 14.16 -52.33
N ILE A 502 5.48 12.93 -52.20
CA ILE A 502 4.68 11.75 -51.85
C ILE A 502 4.13 11.83 -50.42
N SER A 503 4.94 12.24 -49.48
CA SER A 503 4.57 12.34 -48.07
C SER A 503 3.69 13.56 -47.76
N GLY A 504 3.71 14.59 -48.61
CA GLY A 504 3.10 15.88 -48.31
C GLY A 504 3.78 16.62 -47.14
N ASN A 505 5.00 16.22 -46.78
CA ASN A 505 5.77 16.80 -45.68
C ASN A 505 7.06 17.44 -46.19
N ASP A 506 7.07 18.76 -46.31
CA ASP A 506 8.23 19.53 -46.79
C ASP A 506 9.45 19.42 -45.83
N LYS A 507 9.24 19.02 -44.59
CA LYS A 507 10.29 18.83 -43.58
C LYS A 507 10.87 17.41 -43.58
N LEU A 508 10.35 16.48 -44.40
CA LEU A 508 10.88 15.13 -44.50
C LEU A 508 12.36 15.18 -44.93
N THR A 509 13.22 14.53 -44.14
CA THR A 509 14.62 14.32 -44.51
C THR A 509 14.81 12.92 -45.05
N LEU A 510 15.60 12.80 -46.14
CA LEU A 510 15.96 11.50 -46.70
C LEU A 510 17.38 11.14 -46.26
N LYS A 511 17.55 9.91 -45.76
CA LYS A 511 18.86 9.33 -45.47
C LYS A 511 19.05 8.05 -46.27
N LEU A 512 20.25 7.83 -46.75
CA LEU A 512 20.63 6.59 -47.43
C LEU A 512 21.55 5.80 -46.53
N ALA A 513 21.17 4.59 -46.19
CA ALA A 513 21.92 3.76 -45.26
C ALA A 513 21.88 2.28 -45.65
N ASP A 514 22.94 1.54 -45.32
CA ASP A 514 22.97 0.09 -45.45
C ASP A 514 22.41 -0.53 -44.15
N LEU A 515 21.26 -1.18 -44.25
CA LEU A 515 20.61 -1.85 -43.11
C LEU A 515 21.10 -3.31 -42.92
N ASP A 516 22.40 -3.55 -43.15
CA ASP A 516 23.13 -4.79 -42.83
C ASP A 516 22.42 -6.09 -43.25
N GLY A 517 22.19 -6.23 -44.55
CA GLY A 517 21.64 -7.46 -45.14
C GLY A 517 20.11 -7.65 -44.91
N SER A 518 19.41 -6.66 -44.40
CA SER A 518 17.97 -6.66 -44.36
C SER A 518 17.36 -6.45 -45.76
N GLU A 519 16.30 -7.17 -46.08
CA GLU A 519 15.53 -6.97 -47.32
C GLU A 519 14.55 -5.80 -47.24
N ILE A 520 14.41 -5.16 -46.07
CA ILE A 520 13.51 -4.02 -45.83
C ILE A 520 13.93 -2.85 -46.75
N PRO A 521 13.04 -2.31 -47.62
CA PRO A 521 13.45 -1.28 -48.56
C PRO A 521 13.63 0.10 -47.93
N ALA A 522 12.88 0.42 -46.90
CA ALA A 522 12.94 1.69 -46.22
C ALA A 522 12.31 1.61 -44.82
N ILE A 523 12.75 2.48 -43.92
CA ILE A 523 12.17 2.68 -42.57
C ILE A 523 11.97 4.18 -42.31
N ILE A 524 11.04 4.52 -41.43
CA ILE A 524 10.82 5.89 -40.96
C ILE A 524 11.43 6.03 -39.57
N ASN A 525 12.33 6.98 -39.39
CA ASN A 525 12.88 7.36 -38.11
C ASN A 525 12.29 8.70 -37.63
N VAL A 526 12.14 8.84 -36.35
CA VAL A 526 11.57 10.03 -35.71
C VAL A 526 12.58 10.60 -34.74
N SER A 527 12.69 11.94 -34.65
CA SER A 527 13.48 12.58 -33.60
C SER A 527 12.97 12.18 -32.24
N GLU A 528 13.84 11.67 -31.36
CA GLU A 528 13.49 11.26 -30.01
C GLU A 528 12.89 12.42 -29.18
N GLU A 529 13.42 13.63 -29.36
CA GLU A 529 12.92 14.84 -28.70
C GLU A 529 11.49 15.18 -29.15
N SER A 530 11.23 15.18 -30.45
CA SER A 530 9.90 15.45 -30.99
C SER A 530 8.88 14.41 -30.56
N ARG A 531 9.29 13.16 -30.50
CA ARG A 531 8.44 12.06 -30.03
C ARG A 531 8.08 12.22 -28.56
N ARG A 532 9.08 12.43 -27.68
CA ARG A 532 8.85 12.63 -26.23
C ARG A 532 7.97 13.83 -25.96
N PHE A 533 8.16 14.90 -26.73
CA PHE A 533 7.31 16.07 -26.65
C PHE A 533 5.85 15.74 -27.01
N ASN A 534 5.62 14.98 -28.08
CA ASN A 534 4.28 14.55 -28.47
C ASN A 534 3.64 13.61 -27.43
N ASP A 535 4.39 12.66 -26.88
CA ASP A 535 3.89 11.76 -25.84
C ASP A 535 3.50 12.55 -24.58
N MET A 536 4.30 13.55 -24.20
CA MET A 536 3.99 14.48 -23.11
C MET A 536 2.71 15.29 -23.39
N MET A 537 2.58 15.84 -24.60
CA MET A 537 1.39 16.62 -24.99
C MET A 537 0.12 15.77 -25.02
N LYS A 538 0.19 14.51 -25.47
CA LYS A 538 -0.92 13.56 -25.40
C LYS A 538 -1.35 13.30 -23.96
N MET A 539 -0.40 13.21 -23.04
CA MET A 539 -0.66 13.04 -21.60
C MET A 539 -1.42 14.24 -21.00
N TYR A 540 -1.05 15.47 -21.40
CA TYR A 540 -1.73 16.69 -20.92
C TYR A 540 -3.09 16.93 -21.59
N SER A 541 -3.33 16.36 -22.78
CA SER A 541 -4.55 16.57 -23.57
C SER A 541 -5.65 15.53 -23.33
N MET A 542 -5.66 14.80 -22.22
CA MET A 542 -6.66 13.77 -21.87
C MET A 542 -8.14 14.24 -21.83
N GLY A 543 -8.48 15.35 -22.46
CA GLY A 543 -9.85 15.89 -22.53
C GLY A 543 -10.29 16.50 -23.85
N GLY A 544 -9.50 16.46 -24.91
CA GLY A 544 -9.93 17.05 -26.19
C GLY A 544 -8.90 16.82 -27.31
N SER A 545 -9.37 16.74 -28.53
CA SER A 545 -8.65 16.52 -29.79
C SER A 545 -7.18 16.94 -29.72
N GLY A 546 -6.28 15.96 -29.56
CA GLY A 546 -4.84 16.20 -29.57
C GLY A 546 -4.47 16.83 -30.91
N MET A 547 -3.81 18.01 -30.90
CA MET A 547 -3.12 18.50 -32.07
C MET A 547 -1.98 17.52 -32.34
N ASP A 548 -2.06 16.79 -33.46
CA ASP A 548 -0.91 16.10 -34.00
C ASP A 548 0.11 17.17 -34.43
N ILE A 549 1.12 17.38 -33.54
CA ILE A 549 2.21 18.28 -33.86
C ILE A 549 3.09 17.58 -34.90
N PRO A 550 3.44 18.24 -36.02
CA PRO A 550 4.32 17.65 -37.01
C PRO A 550 5.63 17.22 -36.38
N VAL A 551 5.91 15.93 -36.40
CA VAL A 551 7.14 15.36 -35.88
C VAL A 551 8.20 15.41 -36.95
N ASP A 552 9.44 15.80 -36.62
CA ASP A 552 10.56 15.73 -37.53
C ASP A 552 10.84 14.26 -37.88
N THR A 553 10.48 13.86 -39.07
CA THR A 553 10.62 12.49 -39.58
C THR A 553 11.72 12.41 -40.62
N SER A 554 12.50 11.34 -40.57
CA SER A 554 13.46 10.98 -41.61
C SER A 554 13.07 9.64 -42.26
N LEU A 555 13.09 9.59 -43.58
CA LEU A 555 12.95 8.34 -44.33
C LEU A 555 14.35 7.79 -44.60
N VAL A 556 14.64 6.62 -44.10
CA VAL A 556 15.90 5.92 -44.35
C VAL A 556 15.67 4.88 -45.43
N ILE A 557 16.28 5.07 -46.59
CA ILE A 557 16.25 4.10 -47.70
C ILE A 557 17.41 3.12 -47.53
N ASN A 558 17.10 1.83 -47.58
CA ASN A 558 18.09 0.78 -47.50
C ASN A 558 18.85 0.61 -48.83
N THR A 559 20.13 0.98 -48.87
CA THR A 559 20.97 0.89 -50.05
C THR A 559 21.35 -0.55 -50.44
N SER A 560 21.24 -1.52 -49.48
CA SER A 560 21.45 -2.94 -49.77
C SER A 560 20.22 -3.63 -50.34
N SER A 561 19.05 -2.99 -50.29
CA SER A 561 17.82 -3.57 -50.84
C SER A 561 17.86 -3.60 -52.37
N PRO A 562 17.47 -4.73 -53.01
CA PRO A 562 17.38 -4.80 -54.47
C PRO A 562 16.45 -3.74 -55.08
N ILE A 563 15.54 -3.18 -54.29
CA ILE A 563 14.60 -2.15 -54.69
C ILE A 563 15.29 -0.79 -54.86
N TYR A 564 16.38 -0.53 -54.15
CA TYR A 564 17.11 0.74 -54.20
C TYR A 564 17.62 1.07 -55.61
N GLU A 565 18.20 0.07 -56.31
CA GLU A 565 18.67 0.27 -57.69
C GLU A 565 17.53 0.63 -58.66
N LYS A 566 16.32 0.09 -58.44
CA LYS A 566 15.13 0.44 -59.19
C LYS A 566 14.64 1.87 -58.89
N LEU A 567 14.77 2.31 -57.64
CA LEU A 567 14.41 3.67 -57.23
C LEU A 567 15.36 4.73 -57.80
N LYS A 568 16.66 4.39 -58.01
CA LYS A 568 17.65 5.29 -58.59
C LYS A 568 17.42 5.56 -60.08
N VAL A 569 16.94 4.58 -60.82
CA VAL A 569 16.91 4.59 -62.29
C VAL A 569 15.55 4.98 -62.84
N ALA A 570 14.49 4.81 -62.06
CA ALA A 570 13.13 4.98 -62.55
C ALA A 570 12.47 6.24 -61.97
N ASP A 571 11.90 7.06 -62.85
CA ASP A 571 10.86 8.06 -62.56
C ASP A 571 9.53 7.36 -62.15
N ASP A 572 9.61 6.20 -61.42
CA ASP A 572 8.43 5.42 -61.04
C ASP A 572 7.89 5.93 -59.70
N GLU A 573 7.10 7.00 -59.75
CA GLU A 573 6.39 7.56 -58.57
C GLU A 573 5.53 6.50 -57.87
N ALA A 574 5.02 5.49 -58.58
CA ALA A 574 4.22 4.43 -58.00
C ALA A 574 5.05 3.51 -57.09
N LEU A 575 6.27 3.15 -57.52
CA LEU A 575 7.20 2.35 -56.71
C LEU A 575 7.64 3.13 -55.47
N ALA A 576 7.99 4.41 -55.64
CA ALA A 576 8.40 5.25 -54.49
C ALA A 576 7.26 5.42 -53.48
N ARG A 577 6.03 5.61 -53.92
CA ARG A 577 4.84 5.70 -53.08
C ARG A 577 4.61 4.40 -52.30
N TYR A 578 4.76 3.25 -52.96
CA TYR A 578 4.62 1.95 -52.35
C TYR A 578 5.69 1.70 -51.28
N VAL A 579 6.96 2.04 -51.56
CA VAL A 579 8.06 1.93 -50.59
C VAL A 579 7.82 2.84 -49.39
N TYR A 580 7.30 4.05 -49.59
CA TYR A 580 6.92 4.94 -48.49
C TYR A 580 5.78 4.37 -47.66
N SER A 581 4.77 3.78 -48.28
CA SER A 581 3.65 3.14 -47.58
C SER A 581 4.09 1.92 -46.77
N LEU A 582 5.05 1.12 -47.27
CA LEU A 582 5.68 0.03 -46.52
C LEU A 582 6.42 0.55 -45.28
N ALA A 583 7.17 1.65 -45.43
CA ALA A 583 7.86 2.27 -44.30
C ALA A 583 6.87 2.84 -43.27
N LEU A 584 5.74 3.41 -43.69
CA LEU A 584 4.67 3.87 -42.81
C LEU A 584 4.04 2.72 -42.00
N LEU A 585 3.81 1.55 -42.63
CA LEU A 585 3.24 0.38 -41.96
C LEU A 585 4.08 -0.10 -40.77
N SER A 586 5.40 0.06 -40.88
CA SER A 586 6.34 -0.28 -39.77
C SER A 586 6.39 0.76 -38.68
N TYR A 587 5.91 1.96 -38.95
CA TYR A 587 5.96 3.09 -38.03
C TYR A 587 4.63 3.30 -37.26
N ARG A 588 3.48 3.18 -37.98
CA ARG A 588 2.14 3.39 -37.45
C ARG A 588 1.06 2.66 -38.22
N LYS A 589 -0.11 2.55 -37.64
CA LYS A 589 -1.29 2.11 -38.39
C LYS A 589 -1.63 3.09 -39.49
N LEU A 590 -1.89 2.58 -40.70
CA LEU A 590 -2.38 3.40 -41.79
C LEU A 590 -3.81 3.86 -41.55
N THR A 591 -4.13 5.08 -41.95
CA THR A 591 -5.51 5.54 -42.00
C THR A 591 -6.31 4.75 -43.05
N SER A 592 -7.64 4.83 -43.03
CA SER A 592 -8.50 4.12 -44.00
C SER A 592 -8.18 4.48 -45.43
N ASP A 593 -7.87 5.77 -45.70
CA ASP A 593 -7.55 6.26 -47.05
C ASP A 593 -6.15 5.78 -47.49
N GLU A 594 -5.17 5.83 -46.58
CA GLU A 594 -3.82 5.30 -46.84
C GLU A 594 -3.85 3.79 -47.08
N MET A 595 -4.63 3.02 -46.32
CA MET A 595 -4.80 1.59 -46.50
C MET A 595 -5.43 1.27 -47.86
N ASN A 596 -6.47 2.00 -48.27
CA ASN A 596 -7.11 1.85 -49.57
C ASN A 596 -6.13 2.16 -50.72
N SER A 597 -5.32 3.21 -50.61
CA SER A 597 -4.28 3.56 -51.55
C SER A 597 -3.22 2.47 -51.64
N PHE A 598 -2.74 1.98 -50.49
CA PHE A 598 -1.74 0.91 -50.42
C PHE A 598 -2.22 -0.38 -51.07
N ILE A 599 -3.47 -0.81 -50.83
CA ILE A 599 -4.04 -2.00 -51.49
C ILE A 599 -4.12 -1.81 -53.00
N LYS A 600 -4.57 -0.62 -53.45
CA LYS A 600 -4.67 -0.31 -54.89
C LYS A 600 -3.30 -0.34 -55.56
N GLU A 601 -2.30 0.28 -54.97
CA GLU A 601 -0.92 0.31 -55.48
C GLU A 601 -0.30 -1.09 -55.47
N SER A 602 -0.54 -1.91 -54.46
CA SER A 602 -0.13 -3.32 -54.39
C SER A 602 -0.67 -4.12 -55.57
N VAL A 603 -1.95 -3.96 -55.89
CA VAL A 603 -2.60 -4.64 -57.05
C VAL A 603 -1.98 -4.16 -58.39
N GLU A 604 -1.69 -2.87 -58.53
CA GLU A 604 -1.05 -2.34 -59.77
C GLU A 604 0.39 -2.87 -59.96
N ILE A 605 1.14 -3.00 -58.85
CA ILE A 605 2.49 -3.61 -58.91
C ILE A 605 2.40 -5.10 -59.28
N LEU A 606 1.49 -5.85 -58.67
CA LEU A 606 1.29 -7.27 -58.98
C LEU A 606 0.87 -7.53 -60.41
N LYS A 607 0.19 -6.58 -61.10
CA LYS A 607 -0.14 -6.68 -62.50
C LYS A 607 1.07 -6.48 -63.45
N LYS A 608 2.15 -5.88 -62.95
CA LYS A 608 3.38 -5.63 -63.73
C LYS A 608 4.39 -6.80 -63.63
N ILE A 609 4.20 -7.73 -62.69
CA ILE A 609 4.95 -8.96 -62.54
C ILE A 609 4.29 -10.06 -63.38
#